data_22643ac9c3263ec725c9eef0bbd1906c
#
_entry.id   22643ac9c3263ec725c9eef0bbd1906c
#
_cell.length_a   1.000
_cell.length_b   1.000
_cell.length_c   1.000
_cell.angle_alpha   90.00
_cell.angle_beta   90.00
_cell.angle_gamma   90.00
#
_symmetry.space_group_name_H-M   'P 1'
#
loop_
_entity.id
_entity.type
_entity.pdbx_description
1 polymer ?
#
loop_
_entity_poly.entity_id
_entity_poly.type
_entity_poly.pdbx_seq_one_letter_code
_entity_poly.pdbx_strand_id
1 'polypeptide(L)'
;MANIVIVSTLDTKAEETSFLKELIEQRGHNAILVDAGMGGEPAIPADISAEEVAKAGGGDIKEMRASRETGKLTPIMIKGAIEKIKELDAEGKVDGILSFGGASNTTLGTSVMKAFPFGVPKFMLSSTAAMPAYAAKYIGTSDIAMMHSVLDIAGLNDLVKDALRRAAGAIVGMVESGPPITAEALKGRDKPLIAITEFKFAEGAGHIAMELLKEKGYEPIAIHAQGIGDRAMEELIAQGIFDGVLDLVPAGVSEEWIGGNRAAGPTRLEAAGGRGIPQVLVPCGFEMISAGPLSRKDQGDPLWASRNLAQRKMFFPDEFRLQVRTNAEELKETARIVAEKLNKSKGPVKFFIPTQGWSVLSIEGADLYDPETDQVFAPELRKYLKPEIEVVELDTHLNTPEFARAAVDALDQMMKAR
;
A
#
# COMPACT_ATOMS: atom_id res chain seq x y z
N MET A 1 8.43 -22.80 -18.94
CA MET A 1 7.54 -23.54 -18.05
C MET A 1 7.65 -22.87 -16.69
N ALA A 2 6.54 -22.38 -16.17
CA ALA A 2 6.49 -21.64 -14.90
C ALA A 2 5.76 -22.46 -13.83
N ASN A 3 6.03 -22.16 -12.57
CA ASN A 3 5.41 -22.78 -11.41
C ASN A 3 4.33 -21.86 -10.85
N ILE A 4 3.09 -22.27 -10.87
CA ILE A 4 1.94 -21.53 -10.35
C ILE A 4 1.46 -22.23 -9.07
N VAL A 5 1.57 -21.54 -7.93
CA VAL A 5 1.11 -22.06 -6.65
C VAL A 5 -0.40 -21.82 -6.52
N ILE A 6 -1.15 -22.89 -6.29
CA ILE A 6 -2.60 -22.83 -6.01
C ILE A 6 -2.81 -23.03 -4.52
N VAL A 7 -3.26 -21.98 -3.83
CA VAL A 7 -3.64 -22.03 -2.40
C VAL A 7 -5.14 -22.31 -2.31
N SER A 8 -5.51 -23.46 -1.78
CA SER A 8 -6.90 -23.90 -1.71
C SER A 8 -7.19 -24.70 -0.44
N THR A 9 -8.47 -25.03 -0.21
CA THR A 9 -8.94 -25.88 0.88
C THR A 9 -9.42 -27.22 0.27
N LEU A 10 -8.56 -28.23 0.29
CA LEU A 10 -8.80 -29.50 -0.44
C LEU A 10 -9.81 -30.41 0.25
N ASP A 11 -10.24 -30.08 1.44
CA ASP A 11 -11.38 -30.71 2.13
C ASP A 11 -12.74 -30.29 1.54
N THR A 12 -12.81 -29.12 0.89
CA THR A 12 -14.06 -28.55 0.38
C THR A 12 -14.03 -28.14 -1.09
N LYS A 13 -12.84 -28.02 -1.68
CA LYS A 13 -12.62 -27.46 -3.04
C LYS A 13 -11.73 -28.36 -3.92
N ALA A 14 -11.71 -29.66 -3.63
CA ALA A 14 -10.83 -30.60 -4.34
C ALA A 14 -11.12 -30.69 -5.83
N GLU A 15 -12.40 -30.77 -6.22
CA GLU A 15 -12.81 -30.93 -7.63
C GLU A 15 -12.45 -29.68 -8.45
N GLU A 16 -12.75 -28.48 -7.89
CA GLU A 16 -12.43 -27.20 -8.52
C GLU A 16 -10.92 -27.00 -8.62
N THR A 17 -10.18 -27.42 -7.59
CA THR A 17 -8.71 -27.34 -7.57
C THR A 17 -8.10 -28.27 -8.61
N SER A 18 -8.57 -29.52 -8.72
CA SER A 18 -8.12 -30.45 -9.75
C SER A 18 -8.35 -29.88 -11.15
N PHE A 19 -9.53 -29.32 -11.39
CA PHE A 19 -9.86 -28.71 -12.68
C PHE A 19 -8.96 -27.52 -13.02
N LEU A 20 -8.66 -26.66 -12.04
CA LEU A 20 -7.70 -25.56 -12.22
C LEU A 20 -6.30 -26.06 -12.53
N LYS A 21 -5.82 -27.08 -11.79
CA LYS A 21 -4.53 -27.73 -12.02
C LYS A 21 -4.42 -28.21 -13.45
N GLU A 22 -5.39 -29.01 -13.91
CA GLU A 22 -5.43 -29.49 -15.29
C GLU A 22 -5.38 -28.39 -16.34
N LEU A 23 -6.12 -27.29 -16.13
CA LEU A 23 -6.13 -26.15 -17.04
C LEU A 23 -4.78 -25.42 -17.16
N ILE A 24 -4.04 -25.35 -16.06
CA ILE A 24 -2.70 -24.75 -16.01
C ILE A 24 -1.71 -25.69 -16.69
N GLU A 25 -1.74 -26.98 -16.38
CA GLU A 25 -0.86 -27.99 -16.95
C GLU A 25 -1.07 -28.18 -18.48
N GLN A 26 -2.31 -28.11 -18.95
CA GLN A 26 -2.63 -28.11 -20.39
C GLN A 26 -2.04 -26.91 -21.14
N ARG A 27 -1.70 -25.83 -20.44
CA ARG A 27 -1.01 -24.67 -21.00
C ARG A 27 0.51 -24.73 -20.88
N GLY A 28 1.06 -25.87 -20.43
CA GLY A 28 2.50 -26.09 -20.35
C GLY A 28 3.19 -25.51 -19.10
N HIS A 29 2.43 -25.20 -18.06
CA HIS A 29 2.96 -24.74 -16.78
C HIS A 29 2.78 -25.82 -15.71
N ASN A 30 3.51 -25.69 -14.59
CA ASN A 30 3.39 -26.59 -13.45
C ASN A 30 2.49 -25.96 -12.39
N ALA A 31 1.54 -26.72 -11.84
CA ALA A 31 0.68 -26.27 -10.75
C ALA A 31 1.08 -26.98 -9.45
N ILE A 32 1.48 -26.18 -8.43
CA ILE A 32 1.86 -26.65 -7.10
C ILE A 32 0.69 -26.42 -6.15
N LEU A 33 0.14 -27.49 -5.58
CA LEU A 33 -1.02 -27.45 -4.69
C LEU A 33 -0.59 -27.26 -3.23
N VAL A 34 -1.05 -26.19 -2.59
CA VAL A 34 -0.88 -25.92 -1.15
C VAL A 34 -2.24 -26.04 -0.49
N ASP A 35 -2.40 -27.05 0.36
CA ASP A 35 -3.64 -27.27 1.10
C ASP A 35 -3.68 -26.45 2.38
N ALA A 36 -4.63 -25.55 2.46
CA ALA A 36 -4.90 -24.73 3.66
C ALA A 36 -6.25 -25.11 4.31
N GLY A 37 -6.80 -26.28 3.99
CA GLY A 37 -8.03 -26.82 4.56
C GLY A 37 -7.86 -27.25 6.02
N MET A 38 -8.86 -26.92 6.85
CA MET A 38 -8.86 -27.28 8.28
C MET A 38 -10.21 -27.82 8.75
N GLY A 39 -11.16 -28.06 7.83
CA GLY A 39 -12.50 -28.54 8.15
C GLY A 39 -12.62 -30.06 8.08
N GLY A 40 -11.77 -30.74 7.32
CA GLY A 40 -11.83 -32.19 7.09
C GLY A 40 -10.56 -32.74 6.46
N GLU A 41 -10.62 -34.02 6.07
CA GLU A 41 -9.55 -34.65 5.30
C GLU A 41 -9.58 -34.18 3.84
N PRO A 42 -8.41 -33.97 3.20
CA PRO A 42 -8.35 -33.57 1.80
C PRO A 42 -8.86 -34.72 0.89
N ALA A 43 -9.66 -34.37 -0.12
CA ALA A 43 -10.17 -35.36 -1.06
C ALA A 43 -9.18 -35.69 -2.20
N ILE A 44 -8.13 -34.90 -2.37
CA ILE A 44 -7.02 -35.12 -3.31
C ILE A 44 -5.69 -34.85 -2.61
N PRO A 45 -4.58 -35.45 -3.09
CA PRO A 45 -3.25 -35.12 -2.53
C PRO A 45 -2.82 -33.70 -2.89
N ALA A 46 -2.11 -33.07 -1.96
CA ALA A 46 -1.43 -31.79 -2.16
C ALA A 46 0.08 -31.98 -2.27
N ASP A 47 0.78 -31.03 -2.93
CA ASP A 47 2.24 -30.98 -2.91
C ASP A 47 2.76 -30.49 -1.54
N ILE A 48 1.99 -29.61 -0.89
CA ILE A 48 2.18 -29.20 0.51
C ILE A 48 0.87 -29.46 1.24
N SER A 49 0.87 -30.40 2.18
CA SER A 49 -0.30 -30.83 2.92
C SER A 49 -0.77 -29.84 3.98
N ALA A 50 -2.04 -29.92 4.37
CA ALA A 50 -2.59 -29.13 5.47
C ALA A 50 -1.86 -29.35 6.80
N GLU A 51 -1.30 -30.55 7.02
CA GLU A 51 -0.48 -30.87 8.19
C GLU A 51 0.83 -30.09 8.20
N GLU A 52 1.52 -30.02 7.05
CA GLU A 52 2.76 -29.23 6.91
C GLU A 52 2.48 -27.75 7.08
N VAL A 53 1.40 -27.25 6.48
CA VAL A 53 0.94 -25.85 6.63
C VAL A 53 0.61 -25.53 8.09
N ALA A 54 -0.20 -26.36 8.76
CA ALA A 54 -0.54 -26.14 10.18
C ALA A 54 0.71 -26.13 11.07
N LYS A 55 1.61 -27.09 10.89
CA LYS A 55 2.86 -27.20 11.62
C LYS A 55 3.76 -25.99 11.43
N ALA A 56 3.93 -25.52 10.19
CA ALA A 56 4.71 -24.32 9.89
C ALA A 56 4.09 -23.05 10.52
N GLY A 57 2.77 -22.99 10.61
CA GLY A 57 2.03 -21.93 11.30
C GLY A 57 2.11 -21.96 12.81
N GLY A 58 2.57 -23.09 13.39
CA GLY A 58 2.66 -23.33 14.84
C GLY A 58 1.42 -24.02 15.43
N GLY A 59 0.63 -24.72 14.59
CA GLY A 59 -0.54 -25.50 15.01
C GLY A 59 -0.40 -27.00 14.77
N ASP A 60 -1.35 -27.76 15.27
CA ASP A 60 -1.56 -29.18 14.98
C ASP A 60 -2.88 -29.35 14.24
N ILE A 61 -2.86 -29.93 13.03
CA ILE A 61 -4.06 -30.03 12.17
C ILE A 61 -5.15 -30.91 12.81
N LYS A 62 -4.80 -31.90 13.62
CA LYS A 62 -5.77 -32.78 14.26
C LYS A 62 -6.53 -32.04 15.35
N GLU A 63 -5.79 -31.26 16.18
CA GLU A 63 -6.39 -30.41 17.18
C GLU A 63 -7.25 -29.30 16.52
N MET A 64 -6.75 -28.72 15.42
CA MET A 64 -7.48 -27.70 14.67
C MET A 64 -8.79 -28.23 14.08
N ARG A 65 -8.78 -29.42 13.48
CA ARG A 65 -10.00 -30.08 12.95
C ARG A 65 -11.01 -30.42 14.04
N ALA A 66 -10.54 -30.75 15.24
CA ALA A 66 -11.41 -31.00 16.40
C ALA A 66 -12.02 -29.72 16.97
N SER A 67 -11.41 -28.57 16.74
CA SER A 67 -11.88 -27.27 17.19
C SER A 67 -12.91 -26.67 16.22
N ARG A 68 -13.90 -25.94 16.76
CA ARG A 68 -14.86 -25.17 15.95
C ARG A 68 -14.53 -23.68 15.87
N GLU A 69 -13.36 -23.25 16.40
CA GLU A 69 -12.98 -21.86 16.50
C GLU A 69 -12.20 -21.39 15.25
N THR A 70 -12.81 -21.49 14.07
CA THR A 70 -12.17 -21.17 12.77
C THR A 70 -11.52 -19.79 12.74
N GLY A 71 -12.07 -18.79 13.43
CA GLY A 71 -11.50 -17.44 13.49
C GLY A 71 -10.12 -17.38 14.16
N LYS A 72 -9.81 -18.29 15.11
CA LYS A 72 -8.50 -18.40 15.72
C LYS A 72 -7.53 -19.27 14.92
N LEU A 73 -8.05 -20.19 14.13
CA LEU A 73 -7.27 -21.16 13.39
C LEU A 73 -6.81 -20.62 12.01
N THR A 74 -7.62 -19.82 11.35
CA THR A 74 -7.30 -19.21 10.06
C THR A 74 -5.95 -18.46 10.05
N PRO A 75 -5.59 -17.65 11.06
CA PRO A 75 -4.27 -17.01 11.12
C PRO A 75 -3.09 -17.99 11.16
N ILE A 76 -3.27 -19.17 11.77
CA ILE A 76 -2.24 -20.23 11.81
C ILE A 76 -2.02 -20.78 10.41
N MET A 77 -3.10 -21.12 9.69
CA MET A 77 -3.01 -21.63 8.31
C MET A 77 -2.43 -20.57 7.36
N ILE A 78 -2.81 -19.30 7.49
CA ILE A 78 -2.24 -18.21 6.70
C ILE A 78 -0.72 -18.13 6.93
N LYS A 79 -0.28 -18.09 8.20
CA LYS A 79 1.13 -18.03 8.54
C LYS A 79 1.89 -19.22 7.97
N GLY A 80 1.35 -20.43 8.15
CA GLY A 80 2.00 -21.64 7.65
C GLY A 80 2.07 -21.72 6.12
N ALA A 81 1.01 -21.32 5.42
CA ALA A 81 1.02 -21.24 3.97
C ALA A 81 2.07 -20.24 3.46
N ILE A 82 2.17 -19.06 4.11
CA ILE A 82 3.20 -18.07 3.78
C ILE A 82 4.61 -18.65 3.94
N GLU A 83 4.90 -19.29 5.08
CA GLU A 83 6.23 -19.88 5.33
C GLU A 83 6.57 -20.97 4.29
N LYS A 84 5.62 -21.88 4.01
CA LYS A 84 5.84 -22.95 3.04
C LYS A 84 6.01 -22.45 1.62
N ILE A 85 5.26 -21.42 1.20
CA ILE A 85 5.41 -20.84 -0.13
C ILE A 85 6.70 -20.02 -0.23
N LYS A 86 7.15 -19.38 0.84
CA LYS A 86 8.47 -18.74 0.89
C LYS A 86 9.63 -19.73 0.77
N GLU A 87 9.49 -20.95 1.30
CA GLU A 87 10.46 -22.02 1.07
C GLU A 87 10.55 -22.35 -0.44
N LEU A 88 9.40 -22.48 -1.12
CA LEU A 88 9.33 -22.68 -2.57
C LEU A 88 9.91 -21.49 -3.35
N ASP A 89 9.65 -20.27 -2.92
CA ASP A 89 10.16 -19.06 -3.56
C ASP A 89 11.70 -18.98 -3.47
N ALA A 90 12.27 -19.32 -2.33
CA ALA A 90 13.71 -19.42 -2.14
C ALA A 90 14.37 -20.47 -3.05
N GLU A 91 13.61 -21.47 -3.48
CA GLU A 91 14.05 -22.49 -4.47
C GLU A 91 13.77 -22.06 -5.93
N GLY A 92 13.23 -20.85 -6.16
CA GLY A 92 12.83 -20.37 -7.49
C GLY A 92 11.62 -21.11 -8.08
N LYS A 93 10.71 -21.57 -7.24
CA LYS A 93 9.52 -22.34 -7.63
C LYS A 93 8.20 -21.56 -7.46
N VAL A 94 8.24 -20.23 -7.47
CA VAL A 94 7.03 -19.38 -7.38
C VAL A 94 7.04 -18.32 -8.48
N ASP A 95 6.42 -18.63 -9.62
CA ASP A 95 6.26 -17.67 -10.71
C ASP A 95 4.88 -16.99 -10.67
N GLY A 96 3.93 -17.51 -9.89
CA GLY A 96 2.61 -16.91 -9.69
C GLY A 96 1.82 -17.60 -8.57
N ILE A 97 0.86 -16.89 -7.99
CA ILE A 97 0.01 -17.38 -6.90
C ILE A 97 -1.46 -17.21 -7.29
N LEU A 98 -2.20 -18.30 -7.28
CA LEU A 98 -3.64 -18.36 -7.55
C LEU A 98 -4.38 -18.85 -6.30
N SER A 99 -5.52 -18.24 -6.00
CA SER A 99 -6.47 -18.77 -5.03
C SER A 99 -7.90 -18.47 -5.47
N PHE A 100 -8.86 -19.17 -4.90
CA PHE A 100 -10.27 -19.01 -5.26
C PHE A 100 -11.21 -19.41 -4.12
N GLY A 101 -12.42 -18.87 -4.12
CA GLY A 101 -13.50 -19.30 -3.21
C GLY A 101 -14.38 -18.19 -2.67
N GLY A 102 -15.05 -18.48 -1.57
CA GLY A 102 -15.88 -17.55 -0.80
C GLY A 102 -15.06 -16.70 0.17
N ALA A 103 -15.72 -16.04 1.12
CA ALA A 103 -15.10 -15.05 2.03
C ALA A 103 -13.87 -15.60 2.80
N SER A 104 -13.95 -16.82 3.35
CA SER A 104 -12.84 -17.43 4.10
C SER A 104 -11.61 -17.68 3.22
N ASN A 105 -11.82 -18.30 2.05
CA ASN A 105 -10.74 -18.59 1.10
C ASN A 105 -10.19 -17.29 0.48
N THR A 106 -11.04 -16.29 0.25
CA THR A 106 -10.58 -14.98 -0.21
C THR A 106 -9.68 -14.31 0.83
N THR A 107 -10.08 -14.31 2.09
CA THR A 107 -9.27 -13.79 3.20
C THR A 107 -7.92 -14.53 3.31
N LEU A 108 -7.95 -15.85 3.27
CA LEU A 108 -6.75 -16.68 3.35
C LEU A 108 -5.84 -16.45 2.14
N GLY A 109 -6.36 -16.62 0.90
CA GLY A 109 -5.58 -16.50 -0.33
C GLY A 109 -4.97 -15.10 -0.50
N THR A 110 -5.75 -14.03 -0.28
CA THR A 110 -5.24 -12.66 -0.39
C THR A 110 -4.25 -12.32 0.73
N SER A 111 -4.40 -12.89 1.93
CA SER A 111 -3.42 -12.72 3.00
C SER A 111 -2.08 -13.39 2.68
N VAL A 112 -2.12 -14.56 2.05
CA VAL A 112 -0.92 -15.21 1.52
C VAL A 112 -0.30 -14.35 0.43
N MET A 113 -1.06 -13.93 -0.57
CA MET A 113 -0.58 -13.11 -1.70
C MET A 113 0.09 -11.82 -1.24
N LYS A 114 -0.45 -11.14 -0.24
CA LYS A 114 0.13 -9.90 0.34
C LYS A 114 1.51 -10.08 0.99
N ALA A 115 1.89 -11.31 1.33
CA ALA A 115 3.21 -11.61 1.90
C ALA A 115 4.32 -11.72 0.83
N PHE A 116 3.97 -11.66 -0.44
CA PHE A 116 4.90 -11.72 -1.56
C PHE A 116 5.09 -10.34 -2.20
N PRO A 117 6.32 -10.06 -2.71
CA PRO A 117 6.67 -8.72 -3.18
C PRO A 117 5.84 -8.28 -4.39
N PHE A 118 5.89 -6.97 -4.65
CA PHE A 118 5.35 -6.36 -5.87
C PHE A 118 5.95 -7.05 -7.11
N GLY A 119 5.10 -7.24 -8.13
CA GLY A 119 5.47 -7.83 -9.41
C GLY A 119 5.24 -9.34 -9.51
N VAL A 120 5.28 -10.11 -8.41
CA VAL A 120 4.88 -11.52 -8.45
C VAL A 120 3.41 -11.63 -8.89
N PRO A 121 3.07 -12.34 -9.98
CA PRO A 121 1.71 -12.54 -10.43
C PRO A 121 0.79 -13.11 -9.34
N LYS A 122 -0.29 -12.41 -9.01
CA LYS A 122 -1.25 -12.77 -7.95
C LYS A 122 -2.67 -12.66 -8.48
N PHE A 123 -3.41 -13.76 -8.48
CA PHE A 123 -4.78 -13.75 -8.97
C PHE A 123 -5.74 -14.40 -7.98
N MET A 124 -6.82 -13.71 -7.64
CA MET A 124 -7.89 -14.21 -6.76
C MET A 124 -9.23 -14.25 -7.48
N LEU A 125 -9.82 -15.45 -7.60
CA LEU A 125 -11.22 -15.61 -8.02
C LEU A 125 -12.11 -15.67 -6.78
N SER A 126 -13.01 -14.70 -6.59
CA SER A 126 -13.77 -14.57 -5.34
C SER A 126 -15.27 -14.33 -5.56
N SER A 127 -16.12 -15.07 -4.86
CA SER A 127 -17.55 -14.81 -4.81
C SER A 127 -17.91 -13.59 -3.94
N THR A 128 -16.94 -13.05 -3.18
CA THR A 128 -17.12 -11.89 -2.29
C THR A 128 -16.27 -10.70 -2.68
N ALA A 129 -15.69 -10.70 -3.87
CA ALA A 129 -14.81 -9.61 -4.35
C ALA A 129 -15.45 -8.22 -4.26
N ALA A 130 -16.75 -8.13 -4.55
CA ALA A 130 -17.50 -6.88 -4.56
C ALA A 130 -18.12 -6.48 -3.21
N MET A 131 -17.85 -7.22 -2.12
CA MET A 131 -18.39 -6.87 -0.80
C MET A 131 -17.71 -5.62 -0.25
N PRO A 132 -18.42 -4.48 -0.07
CA PRO A 132 -17.80 -3.20 0.31
C PRO A 132 -17.00 -3.27 1.63
N ALA A 133 -17.47 -4.07 2.60
CA ALA A 133 -16.81 -4.21 3.90
C ALA A 133 -15.45 -4.91 3.84
N TYR A 134 -15.15 -5.65 2.77
CA TYR A 134 -13.96 -6.50 2.67
C TYR A 134 -13.06 -6.17 1.49
N ALA A 135 -13.58 -5.61 0.38
CA ALA A 135 -12.85 -5.41 -0.87
C ALA A 135 -11.49 -4.69 -0.65
N ALA A 136 -11.50 -3.59 0.08
CA ALA A 136 -10.27 -2.85 0.40
C ALA A 136 -9.29 -3.67 1.27
N LYS A 137 -9.80 -4.54 2.15
CA LYS A 137 -8.97 -5.39 3.02
C LYS A 137 -8.36 -6.56 2.26
N TYR A 138 -9.06 -7.07 1.24
CA TYR A 138 -8.54 -8.16 0.41
C TYR A 138 -7.31 -7.72 -0.39
N ILE A 139 -7.38 -6.58 -1.06
CA ILE A 139 -6.30 -6.07 -1.90
C ILE A 139 -5.23 -5.35 -1.06
N GLY A 140 -5.65 -4.45 -0.16
CA GLY A 140 -4.72 -3.62 0.62
C GLY A 140 -3.85 -2.76 -0.30
N THR A 141 -2.55 -2.87 -0.14
CA THR A 141 -1.51 -2.20 -0.93
C THR A 141 -0.90 -3.11 -2.01
N SER A 142 -1.34 -4.38 -2.10
CA SER A 142 -0.75 -5.37 -3.00
C SER A 142 -1.34 -5.30 -4.41
N ASP A 143 -0.54 -5.66 -5.40
CA ASP A 143 -0.87 -5.77 -6.82
C ASP A 143 -1.68 -7.02 -7.17
N ILE A 144 -2.68 -7.37 -6.33
CA ILE A 144 -3.54 -8.52 -6.55
C ILE A 144 -4.58 -8.21 -7.63
N ALA A 145 -4.61 -9.01 -8.70
CA ALA A 145 -5.73 -9.02 -9.62
C ALA A 145 -6.87 -9.88 -9.04
N MET A 146 -8.08 -9.32 -8.97
CA MET A 146 -9.24 -10.00 -8.39
C MET A 146 -10.41 -10.02 -9.38
N MET A 147 -10.97 -11.21 -9.59
CA MET A 147 -12.17 -11.40 -10.40
C MET A 147 -13.35 -11.84 -9.53
N HIS A 148 -14.49 -11.15 -9.68
CA HIS A 148 -15.73 -11.56 -9.06
C HIS A 148 -16.35 -12.74 -9.82
N SER A 149 -16.57 -13.87 -9.14
CA SER A 149 -17.16 -15.05 -9.75
C SER A 149 -18.67 -14.90 -10.03
N VAL A 150 -19.31 -13.91 -9.39
CA VAL A 150 -20.77 -13.67 -9.41
C VAL A 150 -21.55 -14.78 -8.68
N LEU A 151 -21.14 -16.02 -8.85
CA LEU A 151 -21.70 -17.23 -8.25
C LEU A 151 -20.81 -17.70 -7.11
N ASP A 152 -21.40 -18.44 -6.18
CA ASP A 152 -20.58 -19.23 -5.26
C ASP A 152 -19.85 -20.34 -6.02
N ILE A 153 -18.60 -20.58 -5.64
CA ILE A 153 -17.76 -21.59 -6.29
C ILE A 153 -17.96 -22.90 -5.53
N ALA A 154 -18.99 -23.64 -5.94
CA ALA A 154 -19.37 -24.91 -5.32
C ALA A 154 -19.77 -25.94 -6.39
N GLY A 155 -18.94 -26.98 -6.54
CA GLY A 155 -19.05 -28.00 -7.57
C GLY A 155 -18.69 -27.53 -8.98
N LEU A 156 -18.50 -28.46 -9.90
CA LEU A 156 -18.07 -28.20 -11.28
C LEU A 156 -19.23 -28.11 -12.26
N ASN A 157 -20.17 -27.17 -12.05
CA ASN A 157 -21.15 -26.83 -13.09
C ASN A 157 -20.53 -25.97 -14.20
N ASP A 158 -21.22 -25.79 -15.33
CA ASP A 158 -20.66 -25.09 -16.50
C ASP A 158 -20.29 -23.63 -16.22
N LEU A 159 -21.02 -22.92 -15.36
CA LEU A 159 -20.73 -21.54 -15.02
C LEU A 159 -19.50 -21.44 -14.12
N VAL A 160 -19.36 -22.33 -13.15
CA VAL A 160 -18.15 -22.42 -12.30
C VAL A 160 -16.95 -22.80 -13.15
N LYS A 161 -17.08 -23.80 -14.06
CA LYS A 161 -16.00 -24.15 -14.99
C LYS A 161 -15.57 -22.99 -15.86
N ASP A 162 -16.50 -22.15 -16.34
CA ASP A 162 -16.16 -20.97 -17.13
C ASP A 162 -15.37 -19.94 -16.30
N ALA A 163 -15.80 -19.66 -15.07
CA ALA A 163 -15.08 -18.78 -14.17
C ALA A 163 -13.65 -19.30 -13.85
N LEU A 164 -13.50 -20.61 -13.59
CA LEU A 164 -12.21 -21.25 -13.35
C LEU A 164 -11.29 -21.22 -14.58
N ARG A 165 -11.84 -21.42 -15.81
CA ARG A 165 -11.05 -21.27 -17.05
C ARG A 165 -10.50 -19.86 -17.22
N ARG A 166 -11.30 -18.84 -16.91
CA ARG A 166 -10.86 -17.43 -16.96
C ARG A 166 -9.79 -17.16 -15.91
N ALA A 167 -9.94 -17.67 -14.70
CA ALA A 167 -8.94 -17.54 -13.65
C ALA A 167 -7.60 -18.20 -14.02
N ALA A 168 -7.64 -19.43 -14.56
CA ALA A 168 -6.46 -20.11 -15.08
C ALA A 168 -5.80 -19.32 -16.24
N GLY A 169 -6.62 -18.83 -17.18
CA GLY A 169 -6.13 -17.98 -18.28
C GLY A 169 -5.49 -16.69 -17.81
N ALA A 170 -6.07 -16.06 -16.79
CA ALA A 170 -5.56 -14.79 -16.25
C ALA A 170 -4.19 -14.99 -15.59
N ILE A 171 -4.04 -15.93 -14.66
CA ILE A 171 -2.76 -16.16 -13.98
C ILE A 171 -1.66 -16.62 -14.94
N VAL A 172 -1.99 -17.50 -15.91
CA VAL A 172 -1.05 -17.93 -16.94
C VAL A 172 -0.60 -16.76 -17.79
N GLY A 173 -1.52 -15.92 -18.28
CA GLY A 173 -1.16 -14.71 -19.04
C GLY A 173 -0.30 -13.72 -18.24
N MET A 174 -0.56 -13.57 -16.94
CA MET A 174 0.27 -12.73 -16.06
C MET A 174 1.70 -13.28 -15.95
N VAL A 175 1.85 -14.59 -15.76
CA VAL A 175 3.17 -15.25 -15.67
C VAL A 175 3.92 -15.20 -17.00
N GLU A 176 3.25 -15.38 -18.13
CA GLU A 176 3.84 -15.32 -19.46
C GLU A 176 4.23 -13.89 -19.88
N SER A 177 3.70 -12.86 -19.23
CA SER A 177 4.04 -11.46 -19.52
C SER A 177 5.49 -11.06 -19.19
N GLY A 178 6.24 -11.93 -18.55
CA GLY A 178 7.65 -11.77 -18.22
C GLY A 178 7.93 -11.82 -16.71
N PRO A 179 9.20 -11.80 -16.32
CA PRO A 179 9.59 -11.87 -14.93
C PRO A 179 9.18 -10.59 -14.18
N PRO A 180 8.90 -10.68 -12.88
CA PRO A 180 8.57 -9.53 -12.06
C PRO A 180 9.74 -8.54 -11.99
N ILE A 181 9.42 -7.25 -11.92
CA ILE A 181 10.40 -6.22 -11.61
C ILE A 181 10.70 -6.28 -10.12
N THR A 182 11.87 -6.77 -9.77
CA THR A 182 12.35 -6.84 -8.38
C THR A 182 13.41 -5.77 -8.13
N ALA A 183 13.70 -5.47 -6.85
CA ALA A 183 14.81 -4.60 -6.49
C ALA A 183 16.14 -5.09 -7.07
N GLU A 184 16.34 -6.41 -7.15
CA GLU A 184 17.55 -7.01 -7.75
C GLU A 184 17.62 -6.75 -9.26
N ALA A 185 16.51 -6.92 -9.98
CA ALA A 185 16.41 -6.63 -11.42
C ALA A 185 16.65 -5.14 -11.73
N LEU A 186 16.38 -4.27 -10.75
CA LEU A 186 16.61 -2.84 -10.87
C LEU A 186 18.04 -2.40 -10.52
N LYS A 187 18.88 -3.29 -9.97
CA LYS A 187 20.30 -2.97 -9.72
C LYS A 187 21.06 -2.77 -11.04
N GLY A 188 21.86 -1.72 -11.06
CA GLY A 188 22.69 -1.39 -12.23
C GLY A 188 21.96 -0.76 -13.39
N ARG A 189 20.71 -0.32 -13.23
CA ARG A 189 20.02 0.50 -14.23
C ARG A 189 20.69 1.87 -14.37
N ASP A 190 20.53 2.47 -15.53
CA ASP A 190 21.21 3.74 -15.88
C ASP A 190 20.69 4.94 -15.06
N LYS A 191 19.43 4.89 -14.60
CA LYS A 191 18.79 6.00 -13.90
C LYS A 191 18.26 5.58 -12.54
N PRO A 192 18.65 6.28 -11.45
CA PRO A 192 18.07 6.05 -10.12
C PRO A 192 16.57 6.39 -10.08
N LEU A 193 15.77 5.58 -9.36
CA LEU A 193 14.35 5.80 -9.19
C LEU A 193 14.07 6.71 -8.00
N ILE A 194 13.29 7.77 -8.24
CA ILE A 194 12.84 8.70 -7.20
C ILE A 194 11.34 8.56 -7.01
N ALA A 195 10.90 8.17 -5.80
CA ALA A 195 9.50 8.25 -5.46
C ALA A 195 9.10 9.71 -5.24
N ILE A 196 8.03 10.16 -5.90
CA ILE A 196 7.47 11.49 -5.69
C ILE A 196 5.99 11.36 -5.33
N THR A 197 5.61 11.87 -4.16
CA THR A 197 4.21 11.86 -3.75
C THR A 197 3.48 13.08 -4.32
N GLU A 198 2.30 12.83 -4.85
CA GLU A 198 1.45 13.90 -5.38
C GLU A 198 -0.03 13.67 -5.11
N PHE A 199 -0.80 14.73 -5.16
CA PHE A 199 -2.24 14.73 -5.26
C PHE A 199 -2.69 16.05 -5.90
N LYS A 200 -3.96 16.17 -6.24
CA LYS A 200 -4.50 17.27 -7.05
C LYS A 200 -4.07 18.68 -6.57
N PHE A 201 -3.92 18.90 -5.27
CA PHE A 201 -3.63 20.23 -4.72
C PHE A 201 -2.13 20.58 -4.73
N ALA A 202 -1.24 19.62 -5.05
CA ALA A 202 0.20 19.76 -5.25
C ALA A 202 0.65 19.44 -6.69
N GLU A 203 -0.29 19.23 -7.61
CA GLU A 203 -0.03 18.75 -8.98
C GLU A 203 0.95 19.66 -9.74
N GLY A 204 0.85 20.98 -9.54
CA GLY A 204 1.78 21.93 -10.18
C GLY A 204 3.23 21.69 -9.77
N ALA A 205 3.49 21.53 -8.46
CA ALA A 205 4.82 21.21 -7.97
C ALA A 205 5.30 19.85 -8.43
N GLY A 206 4.40 18.85 -8.41
CA GLY A 206 4.68 17.48 -8.86
C GLY A 206 5.16 17.43 -10.29
N HIS A 207 4.44 18.04 -11.23
CA HIS A 207 4.81 18.08 -12.64
C HIS A 207 6.16 18.75 -12.87
N ILE A 208 6.37 19.93 -12.29
CA ILE A 208 7.64 20.65 -12.43
C ILE A 208 8.79 19.83 -11.84
N ALA A 209 8.60 19.23 -10.66
CA ALA A 209 9.63 18.42 -10.02
C ALA A 209 9.98 17.17 -10.84
N MET A 210 9.00 16.50 -11.45
CA MET A 210 9.24 15.34 -12.32
C MET A 210 10.09 15.71 -13.54
N GLU A 211 9.81 16.83 -14.21
CA GLU A 211 10.61 17.29 -15.34
C GLU A 211 12.05 17.63 -14.90
N LEU A 212 12.22 18.38 -13.81
CA LEU A 212 13.54 18.72 -13.27
C LEU A 212 14.35 17.47 -12.88
N LEU A 213 13.71 16.46 -12.29
CA LEU A 213 14.36 15.19 -11.95
C LEU A 213 14.83 14.44 -13.22
N LYS A 214 14.00 14.39 -14.26
CA LYS A 214 14.38 13.80 -15.56
C LYS A 214 15.58 14.53 -16.20
N GLU A 215 15.59 15.86 -16.17
CA GLU A 215 16.71 16.67 -16.67
C GLU A 215 18.02 16.35 -15.91
N LYS A 216 17.94 16.01 -14.63
CA LYS A 216 19.10 15.62 -13.79
C LYS A 216 19.50 14.15 -13.96
N GLY A 217 18.79 13.39 -14.79
CA GLY A 217 19.11 11.98 -15.07
C GLY A 217 18.47 10.97 -14.16
N TYR A 218 17.46 11.36 -13.36
CA TYR A 218 16.65 10.47 -12.52
C TYR A 218 15.41 9.96 -13.29
N GLU A 219 14.80 8.92 -12.78
CA GLU A 219 13.48 8.43 -13.20
C GLU A 219 12.47 8.63 -12.07
N PRO A 220 11.65 9.71 -12.12
CA PRO A 220 10.64 9.97 -11.11
C PRO A 220 9.42 9.06 -11.31
N ILE A 221 8.94 8.47 -10.23
CA ILE A 221 7.73 7.66 -10.18
C ILE A 221 6.70 8.36 -9.29
N ALA A 222 5.60 8.78 -9.89
CA ALA A 222 4.51 9.45 -9.18
C ALA A 222 3.73 8.46 -8.31
N ILE A 223 3.52 8.81 -7.06
CA ILE A 223 2.75 8.06 -6.08
C ILE A 223 1.55 8.92 -5.65
N HIS A 224 0.35 8.38 -5.81
CA HIS A 224 -0.87 9.08 -5.42
C HIS A 224 -1.06 9.08 -3.90
N ALA A 225 -0.87 10.23 -3.25
CA ALA A 225 -0.91 10.39 -1.79
C ALA A 225 -2.34 10.41 -1.23
N GLN A 226 -2.98 9.24 -1.19
CA GLN A 226 -4.35 9.03 -0.72
C GLN A 226 -4.43 7.90 0.33
N GLY A 227 -3.43 7.77 1.18
CA GLY A 227 -3.33 6.74 2.21
C GLY A 227 -2.85 5.40 1.67
N ILE A 228 -3.57 4.78 0.75
CA ILE A 228 -3.19 3.49 0.13
C ILE A 228 -1.90 3.63 -0.70
N GLY A 229 -1.79 4.66 -1.53
CA GLY A 229 -0.58 4.91 -2.31
C GLY A 229 0.64 5.20 -1.43
N ASP A 230 0.46 5.99 -0.37
CA ASP A 230 1.50 6.24 0.64
C ASP A 230 2.02 4.95 1.27
N ARG A 231 1.10 4.06 1.67
CA ARG A 231 1.47 2.76 2.26
C ARG A 231 2.19 1.87 1.26
N ALA A 232 1.70 1.82 0.02
CA ALA A 232 2.36 1.06 -1.05
C ALA A 232 3.78 1.60 -1.31
N MET A 233 3.97 2.93 -1.30
CA MET A 233 5.29 3.54 -1.43
C MET A 233 6.24 3.12 -0.30
N GLU A 234 5.80 3.16 0.96
CA GLU A 234 6.61 2.70 2.10
C GLU A 234 7.04 1.23 1.93
N GLU A 235 6.13 0.37 1.48
CA GLU A 235 6.43 -1.04 1.22
C GLU A 235 7.44 -1.23 0.06
N LEU A 236 7.29 -0.49 -1.04
CA LEU A 236 8.23 -0.52 -2.17
C LEU A 236 9.61 0.05 -1.79
N ILE A 237 9.66 1.12 -0.99
CA ILE A 237 10.90 1.65 -0.43
C ILE A 237 11.58 0.57 0.44
N ALA A 238 10.83 -0.09 1.33
CA ALA A 238 11.36 -1.14 2.20
C ALA A 238 11.92 -2.32 1.38
N GLN A 239 11.31 -2.66 0.25
CA GLN A 239 11.81 -3.66 -0.72
C GLN A 239 13.06 -3.20 -1.49
N GLY A 240 13.43 -1.92 -1.43
CA GLY A 240 14.61 -1.38 -2.11
C GLY A 240 14.40 -0.98 -3.56
N ILE A 241 13.16 -0.68 -3.96
CA ILE A 241 12.80 -0.24 -5.32
C ILE A 241 13.30 1.19 -5.60
N PHE A 242 13.27 2.07 -4.60
CA PHE A 242 13.62 3.48 -4.77
C PHE A 242 14.98 3.84 -4.19
N ASP A 243 15.66 4.81 -4.82
CA ASP A 243 16.97 5.33 -4.42
C ASP A 243 16.88 6.66 -3.66
N GLY A 244 15.76 7.38 -3.81
CA GLY A 244 15.47 8.63 -3.12
C GLY A 244 13.98 8.94 -3.08
N VAL A 245 13.59 9.90 -2.25
CA VAL A 245 12.20 10.30 -2.07
C VAL A 245 12.06 11.83 -2.11
N LEU A 246 11.14 12.32 -2.92
CA LEU A 246 10.61 13.69 -2.85
C LEU A 246 9.17 13.62 -2.36
N ASP A 247 8.97 13.78 -1.06
CA ASP A 247 7.66 13.65 -0.42
C ASP A 247 6.96 15.00 -0.34
N LEU A 248 6.30 15.37 -1.43
CA LEU A 248 5.55 16.63 -1.49
C LEU A 248 4.28 16.58 -0.65
N VAL A 249 3.73 15.39 -0.40
CA VAL A 249 2.42 15.23 0.27
C VAL A 249 2.50 14.14 1.36
N PRO A 250 3.15 14.41 2.51
CA PRO A 250 3.22 13.46 3.62
C PRO A 250 1.95 13.40 4.48
N ALA A 251 0.83 13.91 3.98
CA ALA A 251 -0.45 14.05 4.67
C ALA A 251 -0.94 12.78 5.38
N GLY A 252 -0.57 11.60 4.88
CA GLY A 252 -0.93 10.32 5.50
C GLY A 252 -0.49 10.18 6.95
N VAL A 253 0.51 10.95 7.41
CA VAL A 253 0.94 10.99 8.82
C VAL A 253 -0.08 11.72 9.69
N SER A 254 -0.50 12.93 9.30
CA SER A 254 -1.50 13.69 10.06
C SER A 254 -2.85 12.99 10.05
N GLU A 255 -3.26 12.46 8.91
CA GLU A 255 -4.51 11.72 8.74
C GLU A 255 -4.56 10.46 9.62
N GLU A 256 -3.43 9.77 9.84
CA GLU A 256 -3.36 8.57 10.69
C GLU A 256 -3.74 8.86 12.14
N TRP A 257 -3.12 9.85 12.77
CA TRP A 257 -3.40 10.15 14.16
C TRP A 257 -4.69 10.97 14.36
N ILE A 258 -5.10 11.74 13.34
CA ILE A 258 -6.35 12.50 13.36
C ILE A 258 -7.55 11.58 13.13
N GLY A 259 -7.41 10.55 12.29
CA GLY A 259 -8.48 9.64 11.87
C GLY A 259 -9.14 10.03 10.57
N GLY A 260 -8.45 10.73 9.69
CA GLY A 260 -8.96 11.12 8.37
C GLY A 260 -8.90 9.99 7.33
N ASN A 261 -9.49 10.23 6.16
CA ASN A 261 -9.64 9.18 5.13
C ASN A 261 -8.34 8.77 4.44
N ARG A 262 -7.31 9.61 4.50
CA ARG A 262 -5.99 9.36 3.88
C ARG A 262 -4.97 8.77 4.86
N ALA A 263 -5.42 8.19 5.98
CA ALA A 263 -4.56 7.53 6.94
C ALA A 263 -3.64 6.50 6.25
N ALA A 264 -2.32 6.64 6.44
CA ALA A 264 -1.32 5.86 5.74
C ALA A 264 -0.61 4.81 6.62
N GLY A 265 -1.15 4.55 7.78
CA GLY A 265 -0.59 3.62 8.75
C GLY A 265 0.51 4.25 9.62
N PRO A 266 0.82 3.59 10.75
CA PRO A 266 1.72 4.14 11.77
C PRO A 266 3.18 4.26 11.31
N THR A 267 3.58 3.55 10.26
CA THR A 267 4.97 3.51 9.76
C THR A 267 5.26 4.50 8.62
N ARG A 268 4.30 5.31 8.21
CA ARG A 268 4.50 6.36 7.18
C ARG A 268 5.67 7.28 7.56
N LEU A 269 6.57 7.60 6.63
CA LEU A 269 7.85 8.32 6.76
C LEU A 269 9.00 7.52 7.44
N GLU A 270 8.87 6.20 7.59
CA GLU A 270 9.92 5.42 8.27
C GLU A 270 10.78 4.59 7.31
N ALA A 271 10.24 4.16 6.15
CA ALA A 271 10.95 3.26 5.24
C ALA A 271 12.19 3.89 4.60
N ALA A 272 12.11 5.13 4.12
CA ALA A 272 13.24 5.84 3.53
C ALA A 272 14.38 6.02 4.55
N GLY A 273 14.03 6.46 5.76
CA GLY A 273 14.97 6.58 6.87
C GLY A 273 15.59 5.24 7.27
N GLY A 274 14.79 4.18 7.35
CA GLY A 274 15.25 2.82 7.65
C GLY A 274 16.25 2.27 6.62
N ARG A 275 16.01 2.56 5.34
CA ARG A 275 16.88 2.20 4.19
C ARG A 275 18.09 3.11 4.05
N GLY A 276 18.10 4.26 4.71
CA GLY A 276 19.18 5.24 4.61
C GLY A 276 19.24 5.96 3.26
N ILE A 277 18.12 6.04 2.52
CA ILE A 277 18.06 6.78 1.26
C ILE A 277 17.74 8.25 1.48
N PRO A 278 18.22 9.18 0.61
CA PRO A 278 17.92 10.60 0.69
C PRO A 278 16.43 10.89 0.60
N GLN A 279 15.95 11.83 1.40
CA GLN A 279 14.56 12.27 1.34
C GLN A 279 14.41 13.78 1.57
N VAL A 280 13.58 14.40 0.74
CA VAL A 280 13.11 15.78 0.90
C VAL A 280 11.62 15.74 1.17
N LEU A 281 11.19 16.44 2.20
CA LEU A 281 9.79 16.51 2.64
C LEU A 281 9.24 17.93 2.58
N VAL A 282 7.92 18.05 2.40
CA VAL A 282 7.16 19.29 2.32
C VAL A 282 5.87 19.13 3.13
N PRO A 283 5.30 20.15 3.80
CA PRO A 283 4.15 19.99 4.69
C PRO A 283 2.79 19.90 3.98
N CYS A 284 2.74 19.74 2.65
CA CYS A 284 1.48 19.77 1.93
C CYS A 284 0.51 18.67 2.40
N GLY A 285 -0.70 19.10 2.69
CA GLY A 285 -1.77 18.25 3.19
C GLY A 285 -1.86 18.15 4.71
N PHE A 286 -0.88 18.69 5.48
CA PHE A 286 -1.01 18.82 6.93
C PHE A 286 -2.01 19.91 7.32
N GLU A 287 -2.21 20.89 6.45
CA GLU A 287 -3.18 21.95 6.63
C GLU A 287 -4.63 21.51 6.49
N MET A 288 -4.87 20.23 6.11
CA MET A 288 -6.23 19.74 5.87
C MET A 288 -6.46 18.31 6.37
N ILE A 289 -7.71 17.99 6.65
CA ILE A 289 -8.21 16.67 7.03
C ILE A 289 -9.17 16.19 5.94
N SER A 290 -8.98 15.01 5.39
CA SER A 290 -9.93 14.37 4.48
C SER A 290 -11.06 13.74 5.28
N ALA A 291 -12.22 14.41 5.37
CA ALA A 291 -13.32 14.06 6.25
C ALA A 291 -14.64 13.69 5.51
N GLY A 292 -14.57 13.55 4.17
CA GLY A 292 -15.75 13.16 3.38
C GLY A 292 -16.22 11.72 3.62
N PRO A 293 -17.43 11.37 3.16
CA PRO A 293 -18.41 12.23 2.52
C PRO A 293 -19.09 13.20 3.50
N LEU A 294 -19.69 14.27 3.00
CA LEU A 294 -20.32 15.29 3.85
C LEU A 294 -21.44 14.73 4.76
N SER A 295 -22.10 13.66 4.32
CA SER A 295 -23.15 12.97 5.10
C SER A 295 -22.66 12.42 6.46
N ARG A 296 -21.35 12.17 6.64
CA ARG A 296 -20.76 11.74 7.92
C ARG A 296 -21.05 12.74 9.05
N LYS A 297 -21.10 14.05 8.73
CA LYS A 297 -21.45 15.10 9.68
C LYS A 297 -22.80 14.84 10.36
N ASP A 298 -23.80 14.46 9.56
CA ASP A 298 -25.18 14.30 10.02
C ASP A 298 -25.44 12.90 10.61
N GLN A 299 -24.52 11.95 10.41
CA GLN A 299 -24.58 10.58 10.91
C GLN A 299 -23.95 10.40 12.28
N GLY A 300 -23.48 11.47 12.92
CA GLY A 300 -22.84 11.40 14.24
C GLY A 300 -21.44 10.77 14.20
N ASP A 301 -20.73 10.94 13.10
CA ASP A 301 -19.37 10.40 12.95
C ASP A 301 -18.43 10.90 14.05
N PRO A 302 -17.70 10.01 14.74
CA PRO A 302 -16.84 10.38 15.86
C PRO A 302 -15.74 11.40 15.51
N LEU A 303 -15.17 11.35 14.31
CA LEU A 303 -14.18 12.32 13.85
C LEU A 303 -14.76 13.72 13.80
N TRP A 304 -15.97 13.86 13.20
CA TRP A 304 -16.65 15.13 13.08
C TRP A 304 -17.01 15.75 14.43
N ALA A 305 -17.52 14.94 15.33
CA ALA A 305 -17.93 15.37 16.67
C ALA A 305 -16.72 15.73 17.55
N SER A 306 -15.74 14.85 17.67
CA SER A 306 -14.61 15.03 18.60
C SER A 306 -13.69 16.20 18.24
N ARG A 307 -13.64 16.59 16.96
CA ARG A 307 -12.77 17.66 16.46
C ARG A 307 -13.50 18.92 16.04
N ASN A 308 -14.81 19.01 16.26
CA ASN A 308 -15.64 20.16 15.87
C ASN A 308 -15.46 20.55 14.39
N LEU A 309 -15.40 19.57 13.48
CA LEU A 309 -15.09 19.84 12.07
C LEU A 309 -16.15 20.73 11.41
N ALA A 310 -17.41 20.63 11.82
CA ALA A 310 -18.52 21.42 11.28
C ALA A 310 -18.37 22.94 11.43
N GLN A 311 -17.48 23.40 12.34
CA GLN A 311 -17.27 24.82 12.62
C GLN A 311 -16.03 25.40 11.90
N ARG A 312 -15.33 24.57 11.10
CA ARG A 312 -14.06 24.95 10.47
C ARG A 312 -14.23 25.32 9.00
N LYS A 313 -13.24 25.98 8.43
CA LYS A 313 -13.16 26.19 6.98
C LYS A 313 -13.13 24.86 6.26
N MET A 314 -13.86 24.77 5.13
CA MET A 314 -14.00 23.54 4.36
C MET A 314 -13.91 23.83 2.88
N PHE A 315 -13.37 22.85 2.16
CA PHE A 315 -13.43 22.75 0.71
C PHE A 315 -14.07 21.43 0.32
N PHE A 316 -15.15 21.47 -0.47
CA PHE A 316 -15.83 20.26 -0.94
C PHE A 316 -16.24 20.39 -2.42
N PRO A 317 -15.43 19.85 -3.32
CA PRO A 317 -15.74 19.89 -4.75
C PRO A 317 -16.93 19.00 -5.13
N ASP A 318 -17.29 18.02 -4.30
CA ASP A 318 -18.43 17.11 -4.47
C ASP A 318 -18.85 16.48 -3.12
N GLU A 319 -19.92 15.69 -3.13
CA GLU A 319 -20.47 15.04 -1.92
C GLU A 319 -19.54 14.01 -1.26
N PHE A 320 -18.57 13.46 -2.00
CA PHE A 320 -17.66 12.42 -1.51
C PHE A 320 -16.33 12.99 -0.99
N ARG A 321 -15.83 14.04 -1.66
CA ARG A 321 -14.51 14.62 -1.37
C ARG A 321 -14.66 15.91 -0.58
N LEU A 322 -14.18 15.90 0.64
CA LEU A 322 -14.23 17.04 1.53
C LEU A 322 -12.93 17.18 2.29
N GLN A 323 -12.40 18.40 2.32
CA GLN A 323 -11.22 18.78 3.10
C GLN A 323 -11.65 19.79 4.16
N VAL A 324 -11.25 19.55 5.39
CA VAL A 324 -11.50 20.45 6.52
C VAL A 324 -10.19 20.98 7.05
N ARG A 325 -10.12 22.27 7.33
CA ARG A 325 -8.90 22.91 7.86
C ARG A 325 -8.45 22.32 9.20
N THR A 326 -7.18 22.02 9.35
CA THR A 326 -6.56 21.68 10.64
C THR A 326 -6.46 22.92 11.53
N ASN A 327 -6.34 22.75 12.83
CA ASN A 327 -6.09 23.81 13.78
C ASN A 327 -4.62 23.82 14.26
N ALA A 328 -4.24 24.85 15.02
CA ALA A 328 -2.87 25.03 15.49
C ALA A 328 -2.37 23.86 16.36
N GLU A 329 -3.21 23.31 17.24
CA GLU A 329 -2.81 22.19 18.09
C GLU A 329 -2.61 20.91 17.28
N GLU A 330 -3.43 20.70 16.25
CA GLU A 330 -3.25 19.58 15.33
C GLU A 330 -1.97 19.70 14.51
N LEU A 331 -1.60 20.90 14.09
CA LEU A 331 -0.33 21.13 13.38
C LEU A 331 0.88 20.96 14.29
N LYS A 332 0.82 21.41 15.55
CA LYS A 332 1.90 21.18 16.52
C LYS A 332 2.12 19.70 16.79
N GLU A 333 1.05 18.96 17.01
CA GLU A 333 1.15 17.50 17.24
C GLU A 333 1.65 16.78 15.99
N THR A 334 1.20 17.17 14.80
CA THR A 334 1.73 16.65 13.53
C THR A 334 3.24 16.93 13.42
N ALA A 335 3.69 18.14 13.73
CA ALA A 335 5.11 18.49 13.71
C ALA A 335 5.94 17.62 14.66
N ARG A 336 5.44 17.38 15.88
CA ARG A 336 6.08 16.49 16.85
C ARG A 336 6.20 15.06 16.32
N ILE A 337 5.11 14.49 15.80
CA ILE A 337 5.08 13.13 15.23
C ILE A 337 6.05 13.02 14.04
N VAL A 338 6.03 13.99 13.13
CA VAL A 338 6.94 14.03 11.96
C VAL A 338 8.40 14.06 12.43
N ALA A 339 8.74 14.93 13.38
CA ALA A 339 10.10 15.02 13.93
C ALA A 339 10.55 13.70 14.55
N GLU A 340 9.71 13.04 15.36
CA GLU A 340 10.02 11.76 16.00
C GLU A 340 10.31 10.65 14.96
N LYS A 341 9.57 10.64 13.84
CA LYS A 341 9.79 9.70 12.74
C LYS A 341 11.10 10.02 11.98
N LEU A 342 11.31 11.26 11.60
CA LEU A 342 12.48 11.67 10.84
C LEU A 342 13.78 11.52 11.66
N ASN A 343 13.71 11.68 12.97
CA ASN A 343 14.85 11.47 13.88
C ASN A 343 15.38 10.03 13.90
N LYS A 344 14.59 9.07 13.43
CA LYS A 344 15.02 7.66 13.26
C LYS A 344 15.77 7.43 11.95
N SER A 345 15.80 8.42 11.05
CA SER A 345 16.44 8.28 9.74
C SER A 345 17.94 8.02 9.86
N LYS A 346 18.41 7.07 9.04
CA LYS A 346 19.83 6.74 8.85
C LYS A 346 20.44 7.44 7.64
N GLY A 347 19.59 8.00 6.76
CA GLY A 347 19.98 8.72 5.56
C GLY A 347 19.79 10.23 5.72
N PRO A 348 20.25 11.02 4.73
CA PRO A 348 20.08 12.46 4.75
C PRO A 348 18.62 12.86 4.55
N VAL A 349 18.18 13.86 5.33
CA VAL A 349 16.82 14.39 5.32
C VAL A 349 16.89 15.91 5.26
N LYS A 350 16.03 16.53 4.44
CA LYS A 350 15.72 17.96 4.48
C LYS A 350 14.22 18.19 4.47
N PHE A 351 13.76 19.19 5.19
CA PHE A 351 12.36 19.59 5.23
C PHE A 351 12.19 21.00 4.66
N PHE A 352 11.39 21.13 3.60
CA PHE A 352 11.14 22.41 2.92
C PHE A 352 9.73 22.90 3.23
N ILE A 353 9.60 24.17 3.62
CA ILE A 353 8.34 24.79 4.00
C ILE A 353 8.11 26.04 3.13
N PRO A 354 7.11 26.02 2.23
CA PRO A 354 6.69 27.21 1.50
C PRO A 354 5.84 28.09 2.44
N THR A 355 6.23 29.37 2.65
CA THR A 355 5.57 30.24 3.63
C THR A 355 4.29 30.91 3.11
N GLN A 356 4.05 30.87 1.79
CA GLN A 356 2.88 31.47 1.15
C GLN A 356 1.79 30.47 0.76
N GLY A 357 1.80 29.26 1.34
CA GLY A 357 0.79 28.24 1.14
C GLY A 357 1.36 26.88 0.75
N TRP A 358 0.84 25.84 1.42
CA TRP A 358 1.30 24.45 1.29
C TRP A 358 0.58 23.66 0.19
N SER A 359 -0.54 24.22 -0.31
CA SER A 359 -1.29 23.67 -1.43
C SER A 359 -2.06 24.77 -2.14
N VAL A 360 -2.72 24.47 -3.25
CA VAL A 360 -3.64 25.44 -3.92
C VAL A 360 -4.82 25.83 -3.04
N LEU A 361 -5.13 25.07 -1.99
CA LEU A 361 -6.23 25.38 -1.07
C LEU A 361 -5.83 26.30 0.09
N SER A 362 -4.53 26.51 0.34
CA SER A 362 -4.02 27.29 1.47
C SER A 362 -3.25 28.56 1.05
N ILE A 363 -3.28 28.92 -0.23
CA ILE A 363 -2.77 30.22 -0.72
C ILE A 363 -3.76 31.34 -0.40
N GLU A 364 -3.33 32.60 -0.46
CA GLU A 364 -4.18 33.76 -0.26
C GLU A 364 -5.44 33.74 -1.14
N GLY A 365 -6.60 33.91 -0.53
CA GLY A 365 -7.91 33.90 -1.19
C GLY A 365 -8.51 32.50 -1.39
N ALA A 366 -7.81 31.40 -1.06
CA ALA A 366 -8.34 30.05 -1.15
C ALA A 366 -9.15 29.63 0.10
N ASP A 367 -9.97 28.58 -0.04
CA ASP A 367 -10.97 28.18 0.98
C ASP A 367 -10.35 27.78 2.33
N LEU A 368 -9.13 27.24 2.32
CA LEU A 368 -8.42 26.79 3.53
C LEU A 368 -7.28 27.73 3.96
N TYR A 369 -7.20 28.94 3.37
CA TYR A 369 -6.17 29.91 3.72
C TYR A 369 -6.23 30.30 5.20
N ASP A 370 -5.14 30.05 5.94
CA ASP A 370 -5.00 30.36 7.37
C ASP A 370 -3.50 30.39 7.76
N PRO A 371 -2.79 31.47 7.38
CA PRO A 371 -1.36 31.58 7.58
C PRO A 371 -0.96 31.65 9.08
N GLU A 372 -1.86 32.16 9.95
CA GLU A 372 -1.61 32.19 11.39
C GLU A 372 -1.51 30.78 11.97
N THR A 373 -2.38 29.88 11.50
CA THR A 373 -2.32 28.45 11.87
C THR A 373 -1.11 27.76 11.25
N ASP A 374 -0.75 28.05 10.01
CA ASP A 374 0.41 27.41 9.34
C ASP A 374 1.75 27.77 10.02
N GLN A 375 1.89 29.01 10.48
CA GLN A 375 3.12 29.50 11.13
C GLN A 375 3.54 28.74 12.38
N VAL A 376 2.65 28.00 13.04
CA VAL A 376 3.01 27.24 14.26
C VAL A 376 3.85 26.01 13.95
N PHE A 377 3.79 25.50 12.72
CA PHE A 377 4.39 24.22 12.34
C PHE A 377 5.92 24.24 12.35
N ALA A 378 6.54 25.22 11.69
CA ALA A 378 7.99 25.28 11.55
C ALA A 378 8.75 25.40 12.89
N PRO A 379 8.35 26.30 13.81
CA PRO A 379 8.97 26.37 15.14
C PRO A 379 8.82 25.08 15.94
N GLU A 380 7.62 24.47 15.90
CA GLU A 380 7.36 23.23 16.63
C GLU A 380 8.14 22.04 16.02
N LEU A 381 8.25 21.96 14.71
CA LEU A 381 9.06 20.95 14.03
C LEU A 381 10.54 21.06 14.46
N ARG A 382 11.13 22.26 14.41
CA ARG A 382 12.52 22.51 14.82
C ARG A 382 12.80 22.15 16.26
N LYS A 383 11.83 22.34 17.14
CA LYS A 383 11.95 22.02 18.58
C LYS A 383 12.24 20.53 18.83
N TYR A 384 11.72 19.65 18.01
CA TYR A 384 11.83 18.20 18.18
C TYR A 384 12.79 17.54 17.21
N LEU A 385 13.15 18.18 16.08
CA LEU A 385 14.08 17.64 15.11
C LEU A 385 15.53 17.64 15.65
N LYS A 386 16.29 16.63 15.24
CA LYS A 386 17.74 16.61 15.39
C LYS A 386 18.37 17.76 14.62
N PRO A 387 19.45 18.38 15.14
CA PRO A 387 20.12 19.51 14.49
C PRO A 387 20.62 19.23 13.06
N GLU A 388 20.89 17.97 12.75
CA GLU A 388 21.38 17.54 11.43
C GLU A 388 20.30 17.57 10.34
N ILE A 389 19.03 17.62 10.72
CA ILE A 389 17.91 17.70 9.78
C ILE A 389 17.58 19.16 9.53
N GLU A 390 17.97 19.64 8.36
CA GLU A 390 17.75 21.03 7.96
C GLU A 390 16.28 21.31 7.64
N VAL A 391 15.75 22.42 8.20
CA VAL A 391 14.42 22.96 7.86
C VAL A 391 14.61 24.26 7.09
N VAL A 392 14.25 24.27 5.82
CA VAL A 392 14.37 25.38 4.88
C VAL A 392 13.02 26.03 4.67
N GLU A 393 12.87 27.28 5.01
CA GLU A 393 11.67 28.07 4.69
C GLU A 393 11.93 28.91 3.43
N LEU A 394 10.97 28.89 2.48
CA LEU A 394 11.04 29.67 1.25
C LEU A 394 9.82 30.58 1.14
N ASP A 395 10.07 31.84 0.83
CA ASP A 395 9.03 32.88 0.70
C ASP A 395 8.29 32.76 -0.64
N THR A 396 7.62 31.66 -0.82
CA THR A 396 6.83 31.32 -2.00
C THR A 396 5.74 30.31 -1.62
N HIS A 397 4.85 29.94 -2.55
CA HIS A 397 3.92 28.81 -2.34
C HIS A 397 4.41 27.55 -3.05
N LEU A 398 3.88 26.39 -2.63
CA LEU A 398 4.32 25.07 -3.08
C LEU A 398 4.38 24.95 -4.62
N ASN A 399 3.32 25.35 -5.33
CA ASN A 399 3.15 25.09 -6.76
C ASN A 399 3.89 26.11 -7.65
N THR A 400 5.08 26.58 -7.23
CA THR A 400 5.93 27.45 -8.02
C THR A 400 7.15 26.70 -8.56
N PRO A 401 7.67 27.12 -9.74
CA PRO A 401 8.93 26.58 -10.27
C PRO A 401 10.12 26.81 -9.34
N GLU A 402 10.12 27.91 -8.60
CA GLU A 402 11.15 28.25 -7.62
C GLU A 402 11.21 27.22 -6.50
N PHE A 403 10.06 26.91 -5.89
CA PHE A 403 9.97 25.92 -4.82
C PHE A 403 10.36 24.52 -5.30
N ALA A 404 9.76 24.08 -6.42
CA ALA A 404 10.04 22.76 -7.00
C ALA A 404 11.54 22.60 -7.30
N ARG A 405 12.18 23.61 -7.87
CA ARG A 405 13.62 23.61 -8.16
C ARG A 405 14.46 23.48 -6.90
N ALA A 406 14.17 24.28 -5.86
CA ALA A 406 14.91 24.22 -4.60
C ALA A 406 14.83 22.83 -3.94
N ALA A 407 13.64 22.22 -3.91
CA ALA A 407 13.44 20.89 -3.35
C ALA A 407 14.16 19.80 -4.17
N VAL A 408 14.09 19.86 -5.51
CA VAL A 408 14.77 18.92 -6.41
C VAL A 408 16.29 19.08 -6.33
N ASP A 409 16.81 20.33 -6.30
CA ASP A 409 18.26 20.57 -6.19
C ASP A 409 18.81 20.04 -4.85
N ALA A 410 18.05 20.18 -3.76
CA ALA A 410 18.44 19.62 -2.48
C ALA A 410 18.48 18.09 -2.50
N LEU A 411 17.50 17.44 -3.11
CA LEU A 411 17.51 15.98 -3.28
C LEU A 411 18.69 15.52 -4.15
N ASP A 412 18.91 16.19 -5.29
CA ASP A 412 20.03 15.90 -6.20
C ASP A 412 21.41 16.00 -5.50
N GLN A 413 21.60 17.04 -4.69
CA GLN A 413 22.83 17.19 -3.89
C GLN A 413 23.03 16.03 -2.92
N MET A 414 21.99 15.61 -2.22
CA MET A 414 22.04 14.48 -1.28
C MET A 414 22.24 13.13 -2.01
N MET A 415 21.67 12.97 -3.20
CA MET A 415 21.89 11.80 -4.04
C MET A 415 23.33 11.67 -4.54
N LYS A 416 23.94 12.79 -4.94
CA LYS A 416 25.34 12.84 -5.43
C LYS A 416 26.38 12.71 -4.33
N ALA A 417 26.04 13.03 -3.09
CA ALA A 417 26.91 12.91 -1.93
C ALA A 417 26.98 11.47 -1.35
N ARG A 418 26.17 10.56 -1.85
CA ARG A 418 26.08 9.15 -1.43
C ARG A 418 27.04 8.28 -2.23
#